data_781d23fb32da831ade1af85a7ec516ad
#
_entry.id   781d23fb32da831ade1af85a7ec516ad
#
_cell.length_a   1.000
_cell.length_b   1.000
_cell.length_c   1.000
_cell.angle_alpha   90.00
_cell.angle_beta   90.00
_cell.angle_gamma   90.00
#
_symmetry.space_group_name_H-M   'P 1'
#
loop_
_entity.id
_entity.type
_entity.pdbx_description
1 polymer ?
#
loop_
_entity_poly.entity_id
_entity_poly.type
_entity_poly.pdbx_seq_one_letter_code
_entity_poly.pdbx_strand_id
1 'polypeptide(L)'
;KGNLAPEGAVVKYSACEESMRKHQGKAVVFNCEEDAHDAVVEGRINPGEIMIIRYEGPRGSGMPEMLMTTEAIVCDHKLNGKVSLITDGRYSGATRGASIGHVSPEAAVGGPIAYVETGDIIAYDVYEKTINIVGLCGTPLSPEEVQKGLEERKKTQPLVKKPYKGVLKRYTDHAESAMKGAGY
;
A
#
# COMPACT_ATOMS: atom_id res chain seq x y z
N LYS A 1 -12.89 -1.66 2.44
CA LYS A 1 -13.03 -1.18 1.06
C LYS A 1 -13.04 0.34 1.01
N GLY A 2 -12.81 0.92 -0.17
CA GLY A 2 -12.87 2.36 -0.38
C GLY A 2 -12.28 2.73 -1.75
N ASN A 3 -12.09 4.02 -2.00
CA ASN A 3 -11.58 4.47 -3.30
C ASN A 3 -10.11 4.07 -3.55
N LEU A 4 -9.33 3.79 -2.49
CA LEU A 4 -7.98 3.23 -2.64
C LEU A 4 -8.01 1.71 -2.91
N ALA A 5 -8.97 1.00 -2.36
CA ALA A 5 -9.11 -0.46 -2.47
C ALA A 5 -10.56 -0.86 -2.79
N PRO A 6 -11.08 -0.58 -4.00
CA PRO A 6 -12.47 -0.84 -4.34
C PRO A 6 -12.85 -2.33 -4.28
N GLU A 7 -11.96 -3.24 -4.63
CA GLU A 7 -12.18 -4.68 -4.48
C GLU A 7 -11.96 -5.15 -3.04
N GLY A 8 -11.04 -4.54 -2.32
CA GLY A 8 -10.78 -4.84 -0.91
C GLY A 8 -9.31 -4.72 -0.52
N ALA A 9 -9.08 -4.84 0.78
CA ALA A 9 -7.77 -4.96 1.41
C ALA A 9 -7.92 -5.76 2.70
N VAL A 10 -6.81 -6.25 3.25
CA VAL A 10 -6.79 -7.08 4.46
C VAL A 10 -5.90 -6.45 5.51
N VAL A 11 -6.37 -6.40 6.75
CA VAL A 11 -5.59 -5.98 7.92
C VAL A 11 -5.59 -7.08 8.96
N LYS A 12 -4.43 -7.32 9.59
CA LYS A 12 -4.34 -8.20 10.75
C LYS A 12 -4.79 -7.42 12.00
N TYR A 13 -6.05 -7.53 12.34
CA TYR A 13 -6.68 -6.77 13.44
C TYR A 13 -5.92 -6.89 14.77
N SER A 14 -5.50 -8.12 15.13
CA SER A 14 -4.79 -8.40 16.39
C SER A 14 -3.39 -7.79 16.48
N ALA A 15 -2.78 -7.43 15.36
CA ALA A 15 -1.45 -6.82 15.31
C ALA A 15 -1.51 -5.28 15.25
N CYS A 16 -2.70 -4.73 14.94
CA CYS A 16 -2.91 -3.30 14.84
C CYS A 16 -3.25 -2.72 16.22
N GLU A 17 -2.37 -1.85 16.73
CA GLU A 17 -2.61 -1.14 17.99
C GLU A 17 -3.90 -0.31 17.91
N GLU A 18 -4.60 -0.18 19.02
CA GLU A 18 -5.89 0.52 19.08
C GLU A 18 -5.79 1.96 18.57
N SER A 19 -4.73 2.66 18.94
CA SER A 19 -4.42 4.04 18.50
C SER A 19 -4.27 4.18 17.00
N MET A 20 -3.93 3.09 16.30
CA MET A 20 -3.69 3.05 14.86
C MET A 20 -4.82 2.38 14.06
N ARG A 21 -5.92 1.98 14.72
CA ARG A 21 -7.08 1.38 14.02
C ARG A 21 -7.92 2.40 13.24
N LYS A 22 -7.75 3.67 13.56
CA LYS A 22 -8.30 4.79 12.79
C LYS A 22 -7.20 5.82 12.63
N HIS A 23 -6.78 6.05 11.40
CA HIS A 23 -5.66 6.95 11.13
C HIS A 23 -5.82 7.69 9.81
N GLN A 24 -5.29 8.90 9.78
CA GLN A 24 -5.14 9.71 8.58
C GLN A 24 -3.73 10.29 8.55
N GLY A 25 -3.05 10.15 7.43
CA GLY A 25 -1.68 10.64 7.28
C GLY A 25 -1.30 10.91 5.83
N LYS A 26 -0.14 11.53 5.67
CA LYS A 26 0.45 11.75 4.34
C LYS A 26 1.09 10.45 3.83
N ALA A 27 0.86 10.15 2.57
CA ALA A 27 1.49 9.04 1.89
C ALA A 27 2.97 9.30 1.62
N VAL A 28 3.81 8.30 1.81
CA VAL A 28 5.17 8.20 1.26
C VAL A 28 5.22 6.95 0.40
N VAL A 29 5.45 7.11 -0.91
CA VAL A 29 5.20 6.06 -1.91
C VAL A 29 6.50 5.46 -2.43
N PHE A 30 6.53 4.11 -2.47
CA PHE A 30 7.63 3.30 -2.96
C PHE A 30 7.13 2.27 -3.98
N ASN A 31 7.95 1.96 -4.99
CA ASN A 31 7.62 0.99 -6.03
C ASN A 31 8.18 -0.42 -5.76
N CYS A 32 8.90 -0.60 -4.66
CA CYS A 32 9.39 -1.89 -4.16
C CYS A 32 9.64 -1.82 -2.65
N GLU A 33 9.76 -2.98 -2.01
CA GLU A 33 10.03 -3.06 -0.57
C GLU A 33 11.42 -2.56 -0.21
N GLU A 34 12.42 -2.81 -1.04
CA GLU A 34 13.82 -2.44 -0.79
C GLU A 34 13.97 -0.92 -0.59
N ASP A 35 13.38 -0.11 -1.49
CA ASP A 35 13.41 1.35 -1.39
C ASP A 35 12.68 1.84 -0.12
N ALA A 36 11.60 1.17 0.27
CA ALA A 36 10.86 1.49 1.48
C ALA A 36 11.65 1.15 2.75
N HIS A 37 12.29 -0.01 2.77
CA HIS A 37 13.18 -0.42 3.86
C HIS A 37 14.33 0.57 4.04
N ASP A 38 15.02 0.92 2.96
CA ASP A 38 16.13 1.88 2.99
C ASP A 38 15.68 3.25 3.50
N ALA A 39 14.46 3.68 3.13
CA ALA A 39 13.88 4.91 3.64
C ALA A 39 13.70 4.92 5.17
N VAL A 40 13.31 3.77 5.75
CA VAL A 40 13.21 3.62 7.20
C VAL A 40 14.58 3.66 7.84
N VAL A 41 15.54 2.88 7.35
CA VAL A 41 16.90 2.78 7.89
C VAL A 41 17.64 4.12 7.82
N GLU A 42 17.45 4.88 6.75
CA GLU A 42 18.03 6.21 6.55
C GLU A 42 17.30 7.32 7.34
N GLY A 43 16.22 7.01 8.06
CA GLY A 43 15.47 7.97 8.85
C GLY A 43 14.66 8.99 8.02
N ARG A 44 14.24 8.61 6.81
CA ARG A 44 13.45 9.46 5.90
C ARG A 44 11.95 9.41 6.16
N ILE A 45 11.51 8.56 7.09
CA ILE A 45 10.10 8.39 7.45
C ILE A 45 9.80 9.11 8.76
N ASN A 46 8.65 9.78 8.83
CA ASN A 46 8.23 10.51 10.01
C ASN A 46 7.03 9.83 10.70
N PRO A 47 6.89 9.96 12.04
CA PRO A 47 5.69 9.52 12.73
C PRO A 47 4.41 10.14 12.13
N GLY A 48 3.36 9.34 11.97
CA GLY A 48 2.08 9.76 11.39
C GLY A 48 1.99 9.60 9.87
N GLU A 49 3.10 9.32 9.20
CA GLU A 49 3.07 9.03 7.76
C GLU A 49 2.51 7.63 7.47
N ILE A 50 2.02 7.47 6.24
CA ILE A 50 1.51 6.22 5.70
C ILE A 50 2.40 5.80 4.55
N MET A 51 3.19 4.75 4.73
CA MET A 51 4.02 4.19 3.68
C MET A 51 3.16 3.36 2.72
N ILE A 52 3.26 3.66 1.43
CA ILE A 52 2.62 2.91 0.35
C ILE A 52 3.71 2.16 -0.40
N ILE A 53 3.68 0.83 -0.36
CA ILE A 53 4.57 -0.03 -1.14
C ILE A 53 3.72 -0.71 -2.21
N ARG A 54 3.96 -0.37 -3.46
CA ARG A 54 3.13 -0.80 -4.59
C ARG A 54 3.92 -1.58 -5.63
N TYR A 55 3.22 -2.23 -6.58
CA TYR A 55 3.78 -3.18 -7.54
C TYR A 55 4.36 -4.43 -6.89
N GLU A 56 3.87 -4.79 -5.71
CA GLU A 56 4.22 -5.99 -4.96
C GLU A 56 3.06 -6.99 -4.91
N GLY A 57 2.00 -6.75 -5.67
CA GLY A 57 0.88 -7.67 -5.84
C GLY A 57 1.22 -8.90 -6.69
N PRO A 58 0.23 -9.81 -6.90
CA PRO A 58 0.40 -11.04 -7.67
C PRO A 58 1.01 -10.81 -9.05
N ARG A 59 0.51 -9.82 -9.80
CA ARG A 59 1.02 -9.46 -11.13
C ARG A 59 2.20 -8.51 -11.11
N GLY A 60 2.37 -7.79 -10.00
CA GLY A 60 3.47 -6.85 -9.82
C GLY A 60 4.81 -7.55 -9.61
N SER A 61 4.88 -8.49 -8.67
CA SER A 61 6.14 -9.16 -8.28
C SER A 61 5.96 -10.58 -7.74
N GLY A 62 4.77 -11.17 -7.90
CA GLY A 62 4.48 -12.49 -7.35
C GLY A 62 4.11 -12.48 -5.87
N MET A 63 3.72 -11.32 -5.35
CA MET A 63 3.16 -11.12 -4.02
C MET A 63 4.11 -11.53 -2.87
N PRO A 64 5.35 -10.97 -2.81
CA PRO A 64 6.25 -11.22 -1.68
C PRO A 64 5.71 -10.66 -0.37
N GLU A 65 6.29 -11.09 0.74
CA GLU A 65 5.99 -10.52 2.07
C GLU A 65 6.81 -9.25 2.29
N MET A 66 6.19 -8.22 2.88
CA MET A 66 6.84 -6.96 3.25
C MET A 66 7.49 -7.06 4.65
N LEU A 67 8.33 -8.08 4.86
CA LEU A 67 8.89 -8.39 6.17
C LEU A 67 9.99 -7.42 6.58
N MET A 68 10.90 -7.08 5.69
CA MET A 68 12.05 -6.22 6.01
C MET A 68 11.60 -4.84 6.48
N THR A 69 10.66 -4.24 5.77
CA THR A 69 10.13 -2.92 6.11
C THR A 69 9.34 -2.94 7.43
N THR A 70 8.52 -3.98 7.67
CA THR A 70 7.79 -4.10 8.94
C THR A 70 8.71 -4.26 10.13
N GLU A 71 9.76 -5.07 10.03
CA GLU A 71 10.75 -5.26 11.10
C GLU A 71 11.57 -3.98 11.32
N ALA A 72 11.97 -3.27 10.29
CA ALA A 72 12.69 -2.01 10.42
C ALA A 72 11.86 -0.96 11.18
N ILE A 73 10.56 -0.83 10.88
CA ILE A 73 9.65 0.08 11.61
C ILE A 73 9.50 -0.34 13.07
N VAL A 74 9.32 -1.63 13.35
CA VAL A 74 9.16 -2.13 14.73
C VAL A 74 10.42 -1.91 15.56
N CYS A 75 11.61 -1.99 14.96
CA CYS A 75 12.88 -1.76 15.61
C CYS A 75 13.17 -0.25 15.86
N ASP A 76 12.53 0.64 15.14
CA ASP A 76 12.68 2.09 15.35
C ASP A 76 11.67 2.61 16.38
N HIS A 77 12.14 3.00 17.55
CA HIS A 77 11.31 3.54 18.65
C HIS A 77 10.53 4.81 18.28
N LYS A 78 10.96 5.55 17.27
CA LYS A 78 10.24 6.75 16.82
C LYS A 78 9.04 6.40 15.95
N LEU A 79 9.14 5.29 15.19
CA LEU A 79 8.17 4.88 14.17
C LEU A 79 7.22 3.80 14.68
N ASN A 80 7.67 2.94 15.59
CA ASN A 80 6.87 1.82 16.10
C ASN A 80 5.53 2.30 16.67
N GLY A 81 4.43 1.75 16.16
CA GLY A 81 3.06 2.13 16.53
C GLY A 81 2.63 3.53 16.07
N LYS A 82 3.38 4.19 15.16
CA LYS A 82 3.09 5.55 14.69
C LYS A 82 3.12 5.69 13.16
N VAL A 83 3.48 4.64 12.45
CA VAL A 83 3.50 4.59 10.97
C VAL A 83 2.64 3.43 10.52
N SER A 84 1.92 3.63 9.44
CA SER A 84 1.13 2.58 8.79
C SER A 84 1.79 2.14 7.50
N LEU A 85 1.65 0.86 7.18
CA LEU A 85 2.08 0.28 5.90
C LEU A 85 0.86 -0.16 5.10
N ILE A 86 0.79 0.24 3.85
CA ILE A 86 -0.25 -0.17 2.89
C ILE A 86 0.45 -0.74 1.66
N THR A 87 0.06 -1.94 1.22
CA THR A 87 0.65 -2.57 0.04
C THR A 87 -0.37 -3.40 -0.74
N ASP A 88 -0.14 -3.56 -2.03
CA ASP A 88 -0.80 -4.56 -2.86
C ASP A 88 -0.16 -5.95 -2.76
N GLY A 89 1.01 -6.04 -2.10
CA GLY A 89 1.63 -7.29 -1.66
C GLY A 89 0.97 -7.89 -0.42
N ARG A 90 1.71 -8.66 0.37
CA ARG A 90 1.19 -9.34 1.56
C ARG A 90 2.08 -9.16 2.79
N TYR A 91 1.53 -9.55 3.93
CA TYR A 91 2.22 -9.61 5.21
C TYR A 91 2.17 -11.02 5.79
N SER A 92 3.19 -11.38 6.58
CA SER A 92 3.22 -12.67 7.29
C SER A 92 2.37 -12.67 8.55
N GLY A 93 2.19 -13.85 9.14
CA GLY A 93 1.58 -14.01 10.45
C GLY A 93 2.35 -13.35 11.60
N ALA A 94 3.65 -13.09 11.43
CA ALA A 94 4.50 -12.43 12.41
C ALA A 94 4.42 -10.90 12.38
N THR A 95 3.83 -10.31 11.34
CA THR A 95 3.72 -8.85 11.16
C THR A 95 3.07 -8.16 12.34
N ARG A 96 3.64 -7.02 12.74
CA ARG A 96 3.18 -6.12 13.80
C ARG A 96 2.82 -4.76 13.22
N GLY A 97 2.03 -3.97 13.97
CA GLY A 97 1.65 -2.62 13.61
C GLY A 97 0.47 -2.54 12.62
N ALA A 98 0.17 -1.34 12.17
CA ALA A 98 -0.92 -1.04 11.25
C ALA A 98 -0.52 -1.37 9.80
N SER A 99 -0.56 -2.66 9.46
CA SER A 99 -0.18 -3.17 8.14
C SER A 99 -1.40 -3.65 7.38
N ILE A 100 -1.70 -2.99 6.26
CA ILE A 100 -2.85 -3.25 5.38
C ILE A 100 -2.30 -3.77 4.06
N GLY A 101 -2.54 -5.04 3.76
CA GLY A 101 -2.09 -5.72 2.55
C GLY A 101 -3.21 -6.10 1.59
N HIS A 102 -2.84 -6.76 0.51
CA HIS A 102 -3.77 -7.25 -0.51
C HIS A 102 -4.64 -6.15 -1.14
N VAL A 103 -4.14 -4.90 -1.16
CA VAL A 103 -4.89 -3.79 -1.77
C VAL A 103 -5.24 -4.13 -3.21
N SER A 104 -6.52 -4.15 -3.52
CA SER A 104 -7.03 -4.60 -4.81
C SER A 104 -8.05 -3.62 -5.40
N PRO A 105 -7.97 -3.36 -6.71
CA PRO A 105 -6.99 -3.89 -7.68
C PRO A 105 -5.55 -3.42 -7.39
N GLU A 106 -4.57 -4.30 -7.66
CA GLU A 106 -3.15 -3.99 -7.48
C GLU A 106 -2.62 -2.94 -8.49
N ALA A 107 -1.47 -2.35 -8.21
CA ALA A 107 -0.87 -1.32 -9.05
C ALA A 107 -0.54 -1.81 -10.46
N ALA A 108 -0.04 -3.05 -10.60
CA ALA A 108 0.37 -3.61 -11.89
C ALA A 108 -0.77 -3.75 -12.92
N VAL A 109 -2.03 -3.78 -12.45
CA VAL A 109 -3.22 -3.78 -13.32
C VAL A 109 -3.92 -2.43 -13.38
N GLY A 110 -3.30 -1.37 -12.85
CA GLY A 110 -3.84 -0.02 -12.88
C GLY A 110 -4.90 0.26 -11.80
N GLY A 111 -4.83 -0.44 -10.67
CA GLY A 111 -5.61 -0.12 -9.48
C GLY A 111 -5.29 1.28 -8.94
N PRO A 112 -6.17 1.88 -8.13
CA PRO A 112 -5.98 3.25 -7.60
C PRO A 112 -4.65 3.46 -6.90
N ILE A 113 -4.11 2.45 -6.22
CA ILE A 113 -2.81 2.48 -5.54
C ILE A 113 -1.65 2.83 -6.49
N ALA A 114 -1.76 2.51 -7.80
CA ALA A 114 -0.75 2.85 -8.81
C ALA A 114 -0.59 4.36 -8.99
N TYR A 115 -1.61 5.15 -8.68
CA TYR A 115 -1.69 6.58 -8.95
C TYR A 115 -1.59 7.44 -7.69
N VAL A 116 -1.37 6.84 -6.52
CA VAL A 116 -1.04 7.57 -5.29
C VAL A 116 0.34 8.19 -5.42
N GLU A 117 0.48 9.43 -5.00
CA GLU A 117 1.77 10.15 -4.96
C GLU A 117 2.17 10.48 -3.52
N THR A 118 3.47 10.64 -3.31
CA THR A 118 3.98 11.13 -2.02
C THR A 118 3.39 12.49 -1.71
N GLY A 119 2.84 12.64 -0.50
CA GLY A 119 2.12 13.82 -0.07
C GLY A 119 0.59 13.74 -0.19
N ASP A 120 0.03 12.74 -0.88
CA ASP A 120 -1.42 12.49 -0.86
C ASP A 120 -1.88 12.15 0.55
N ILE A 121 -3.12 12.45 0.86
CA ILE A 121 -3.70 12.19 2.18
C ILE A 121 -4.52 10.91 2.10
N ILE A 122 -4.12 9.93 2.91
CA ILE A 122 -4.83 8.65 3.02
C ILE A 122 -5.49 8.58 4.39
N ALA A 123 -6.72 8.07 4.43
CA ALA A 123 -7.44 7.77 5.66
C ALA A 123 -7.96 6.34 5.65
N TYR A 124 -7.83 5.65 6.78
CA TYR A 124 -8.47 4.36 6.97
C TYR A 124 -9.11 4.27 8.36
N ASP A 125 -10.14 3.44 8.45
CA ASP A 125 -10.83 3.09 9.69
C ASP A 125 -11.08 1.58 9.69
N VAL A 126 -10.41 0.87 10.60
CA VAL A 126 -10.49 -0.58 10.71
C VAL A 126 -11.86 -1.02 11.25
N TYR A 127 -12.49 -0.20 12.09
CA TYR A 127 -13.83 -0.50 12.64
C TYR A 127 -14.89 -0.38 11.56
N GLU A 128 -14.84 0.71 10.77
CA GLU A 128 -15.76 0.95 9.64
C GLU A 128 -15.35 0.18 8.37
N LYS A 129 -14.17 -0.49 8.40
CA LYS A 129 -13.61 -1.25 7.26
C LYS A 129 -13.44 -0.40 6.01
N THR A 130 -13.01 0.85 6.18
CA THR A 130 -12.79 1.81 5.08
C THR A 130 -11.31 2.13 4.88
N ILE A 131 -10.95 2.42 3.63
CA ILE A 131 -9.62 2.89 3.24
C ILE A 131 -9.76 3.79 2.01
N ASN A 132 -9.37 5.07 2.15
CA ASN A 132 -9.63 6.09 1.14
C ASN A 132 -8.45 7.03 0.94
N ILE A 133 -8.30 7.51 -0.27
CA ILE A 133 -7.58 8.73 -0.59
C ILE A 133 -8.57 9.87 -0.33
N VAL A 134 -8.20 10.79 0.56
CA VAL A 134 -9.07 11.90 1.00
C VAL A 134 -8.46 13.26 0.68
N GLY A 135 -7.32 13.28 -0.03
CA GLY A 135 -6.68 14.49 -0.52
C GLY A 135 -5.53 14.18 -1.46
N LEU A 136 -5.17 15.15 -2.29
CA LEU A 136 -4.06 15.07 -3.23
C LEU A 136 -3.06 16.19 -2.95
N CYS A 137 -1.76 15.89 -3.10
CA CYS A 137 -0.67 16.86 -2.92
C CYS A 137 -0.77 17.63 -1.59
N GLY A 138 -1.18 16.95 -0.50
CA GLY A 138 -1.32 17.55 0.83
C GLY A 138 -2.58 18.40 1.04
N THR A 139 -3.46 18.49 0.06
CA THR A 139 -4.73 19.25 0.14
C THR A 139 -5.89 18.28 0.28
N PRO A 140 -6.71 18.39 1.35
CA PRO A 140 -7.97 17.65 1.47
C PRO A 140 -8.93 18.03 0.33
N LEU A 141 -9.61 17.03 -0.24
CA LEU A 141 -10.49 17.19 -1.40
C LEU A 141 -11.77 16.38 -1.21
N SER A 142 -12.82 16.76 -1.94
CA SER A 142 -14.03 15.95 -2.02
C SER A 142 -13.76 14.61 -2.75
N PRO A 143 -14.58 13.59 -2.54
CA PRO A 143 -14.42 12.30 -3.23
C PRO A 143 -14.41 12.44 -4.76
N GLU A 144 -15.21 13.36 -5.32
CA GLU A 144 -15.31 13.64 -6.75
C GLU A 144 -14.02 14.27 -7.29
N GLU A 145 -13.43 15.21 -6.54
CA GLU A 145 -12.17 15.87 -6.90
C GLU A 145 -11.00 14.88 -6.84
N VAL A 146 -10.95 14.02 -5.83
CA VAL A 146 -9.97 12.93 -5.72
C VAL A 146 -10.09 12.00 -6.92
N GLN A 147 -11.30 11.56 -7.25
CA GLN A 147 -11.53 10.68 -8.39
C GLN A 147 -11.05 11.31 -9.71
N LYS A 148 -11.39 12.58 -9.94
CA LYS A 148 -10.94 13.32 -11.12
C LYS A 148 -9.42 13.42 -11.19
N GLY A 149 -8.76 13.74 -10.08
CA GLY A 149 -7.30 13.81 -10.01
C GLY A 149 -6.63 12.47 -10.30
N LEU A 150 -7.16 11.36 -9.78
CA LEU A 150 -6.66 10.01 -10.08
C LEU A 150 -6.85 9.65 -11.56
N GLU A 151 -7.96 10.02 -12.17
CA GLU A 151 -8.20 9.79 -13.60
C GLU A 151 -7.24 10.59 -14.49
N GLU A 152 -6.89 11.80 -14.09
CA GLU A 152 -5.87 12.61 -14.78
C GLU A 152 -4.49 11.97 -14.67
N ARG A 153 -4.09 11.51 -13.48
CA ARG A 153 -2.84 10.77 -13.27
C ARG A 153 -2.78 9.49 -14.08
N LYS A 154 -3.89 8.76 -14.15
CA LYS A 154 -4.02 7.54 -14.97
C LYS A 154 -3.76 7.78 -16.46
N LYS A 155 -4.10 8.95 -16.99
CA LYS A 155 -3.83 9.31 -18.39
C LYS A 155 -2.37 9.66 -18.66
N THR A 156 -1.66 10.16 -17.65
CA THR A 156 -0.31 10.72 -17.80
C THR A 156 0.79 9.83 -17.24
N GLN A 157 0.47 8.94 -16.30
CA GLN A 157 1.44 8.11 -15.62
C GLN A 157 1.39 6.67 -16.15
N PRO A 158 2.47 6.19 -16.81
CA PRO A 158 2.54 4.79 -17.22
C PRO A 158 2.72 3.86 -16.03
N LEU A 159 2.15 2.65 -16.13
CA LEU A 159 2.37 1.61 -15.13
C LEU A 159 3.82 1.10 -15.17
N VAL A 160 4.38 0.84 -13.98
CA VAL A 160 5.71 0.23 -13.86
C VAL A 160 5.63 -1.24 -14.24
N LYS A 161 6.53 -1.68 -15.12
CA LYS A 161 6.68 -3.10 -15.50
C LYS A 161 8.03 -3.60 -15.00
N LYS A 162 7.99 -4.62 -14.15
CA LYS A 162 9.20 -5.29 -13.66
C LYS A 162 9.60 -6.42 -14.65
N PRO A 163 10.87 -6.51 -15.07
CA PRO A 163 11.31 -7.43 -16.13
C PRO A 163 11.60 -8.85 -15.60
N TYR A 164 10.59 -9.55 -15.15
CA TYR A 164 10.75 -10.94 -14.69
C TYR A 164 10.97 -11.94 -15.82
N LYS A 165 11.56 -13.08 -15.49
CA LYS A 165 11.82 -14.21 -16.39
C LYS A 165 11.41 -15.53 -15.73
N GLY A 166 11.34 -16.61 -16.54
CA GLY A 166 11.09 -17.96 -16.05
C GLY A 166 9.73 -18.13 -15.39
N VAL A 167 9.71 -18.87 -14.29
CA VAL A 167 8.47 -19.21 -13.56
C VAL A 167 7.77 -17.98 -13.01
N LEU A 168 8.51 -17.04 -12.45
CA LEU A 168 7.92 -15.80 -11.89
C LEU A 168 7.21 -14.98 -12.97
N LYS A 169 7.82 -14.85 -14.16
CA LYS A 169 7.15 -14.18 -15.29
C LYS A 169 5.84 -14.88 -15.65
N ARG A 170 5.87 -16.21 -15.76
CA ARG A 170 4.67 -16.99 -16.08
C ARG A 170 3.57 -16.77 -15.04
N TYR A 171 3.93 -16.77 -13.75
CA TYR A 171 2.97 -16.50 -12.68
C TYR A 171 2.40 -15.08 -12.77
N THR A 172 3.25 -14.06 -12.85
CA THR A 172 2.81 -12.65 -12.90
C THR A 172 1.98 -12.31 -14.13
N ASP A 173 2.19 -12.99 -15.26
CA ASP A 173 1.38 -12.80 -16.48
C ASP A 173 -0.07 -13.32 -16.30
N HIS A 174 -0.29 -14.32 -15.44
CA HIS A 174 -1.58 -15.05 -15.38
C HIS A 174 -2.26 -14.98 -14.01
N ALA A 175 -1.57 -14.53 -12.95
CA ALA A 175 -2.10 -14.51 -11.60
C ALA A 175 -3.43 -13.77 -11.50
N GLU A 176 -4.34 -14.31 -10.72
CA GLU A 176 -5.58 -13.62 -10.35
C GLU A 176 -5.34 -12.57 -9.26
N SER A 177 -6.34 -11.71 -9.02
CA SER A 177 -6.34 -10.74 -7.91
C SER A 177 -6.09 -11.43 -6.56
N ALA A 178 -5.39 -10.72 -5.66
CA ALA A 178 -5.20 -11.18 -4.28
C ALA A 178 -6.54 -11.48 -3.57
N MET A 179 -7.61 -10.76 -3.91
CA MET A 179 -8.96 -11.01 -3.39
C MET A 179 -9.59 -12.32 -3.87
N LYS A 180 -9.02 -12.94 -4.92
CA LYS A 180 -9.40 -14.26 -5.43
C LYS A 180 -8.41 -15.36 -5.07
N GLY A 181 -7.45 -15.05 -4.18
CA GLY A 181 -6.46 -16.01 -3.71
C GLY A 181 -5.17 -16.06 -4.53
N ALA A 182 -4.97 -15.14 -5.49
CA ALA A 182 -3.74 -15.02 -6.29
C ALA A 182 -3.33 -16.32 -7.03
N GLY A 183 -4.30 -17.17 -7.35
CA GLY A 183 -4.11 -18.39 -8.15
C GLY A 183 -3.96 -18.08 -9.65
N TYR A 184 -3.75 -19.14 -10.48
CA TYR A 184 -3.80 -19.07 -11.95
C TYR A 184 -4.10 -20.42 -12.57
#